data_3cf4094146486275d61691c61a44172c
#
_entry.id   3cf4094146486275d61691c61a44172c
#
_cell.length_a   1.000
_cell.length_b   1.000
_cell.length_c   1.000
_cell.angle_alpha   90.00
_cell.angle_beta   90.00
_cell.angle_gamma   90.00
#
_symmetry.space_group_name_H-M   'P 1'
#
loop_
_entity.id
_entity.type
_entity.pdbx_description
1 polymer ?
#
loop_
_entity_poly.entity_id
_entity_poly.type
_entity_poly.pdbx_seq_one_letter_code
_entity_poly.pdbx_strand_id
1 'polypeptide(L)'
;MNKKRVLFICVHNSARSQIAEAFLKRLAGDKFEVESAGLEPGKLNPIVVEVMKEVGIDISQNKTKSVFDFYKQGQQYDYVITVCDESQSGACPVFPGKGERLHWSFPDPSGFEGTQEDKLKKIREVRNQIEAKIKDWLNLP
;
A
#
# COMPACT_ATOMS: atom_id res chain seq x y z
N MET A 1 12.41 -1.45 22.35
CA MET A 1 11.00 -1.88 22.35
C MET A 1 10.60 -2.39 21.00
N ASN A 2 9.77 -3.41 21.01
CA ASN A 2 9.36 -4.05 19.76
C ASN A 2 8.35 -3.20 19.02
N LYS A 3 8.63 -2.94 17.76
CA LYS A 3 7.69 -2.29 16.89
C LYS A 3 6.61 -3.30 16.47
N LYS A 4 5.40 -2.83 16.28
CA LYS A 4 4.35 -3.64 15.66
C LYS A 4 4.59 -3.73 14.17
N ARG A 5 4.23 -4.86 13.57
CA ARG A 5 4.47 -5.10 12.15
C ARG A 5 3.17 -4.97 11.36
N VAL A 6 3.24 -4.23 10.26
CA VAL A 6 2.09 -3.97 9.38
C VAL A 6 2.42 -4.42 7.97
N LEU A 7 1.51 -5.17 7.36
CA LEU A 7 1.61 -5.57 5.96
C LEU A 7 0.45 -4.98 5.19
N PHE A 8 0.76 -4.19 4.16
CA PHE A 8 -0.24 -3.72 3.20
C PHE A 8 -0.26 -4.63 1.98
N ILE A 9 -1.43 -5.06 1.57
CA ILE A 9 -1.58 -5.99 0.44
C ILE A 9 -2.50 -5.40 -0.62
N CYS A 10 -2.05 -5.43 -1.87
CA CYS A 10 -2.91 -5.18 -3.04
C CYS A 10 -2.62 -6.25 -4.08
N VAL A 11 -3.24 -6.15 -5.27
CA VAL A 11 -3.09 -7.21 -6.27
C VAL A 11 -1.66 -7.26 -6.82
N HIS A 12 -1.13 -6.13 -7.26
CA HIS A 12 0.18 -6.10 -7.95
C HIS A 12 1.33 -5.49 -7.15
N ASN A 13 1.06 -4.90 -5.99
CA ASN A 13 2.07 -4.16 -5.21
C ASN A 13 2.77 -3.07 -6.02
N SER A 14 2.07 -2.51 -7.01
CA SER A 14 2.63 -1.52 -7.92
C SER A 14 2.24 -0.09 -7.59
N ALA A 15 1.20 0.11 -6.79
CA ALA A 15 0.65 1.44 -6.50
C ALA A 15 0.13 1.55 -5.07
N ARG A 16 -1.12 1.13 -4.81
CA ARG A 16 -1.83 1.41 -3.54
C ARG A 16 -1.08 0.94 -2.30
N SER A 17 -0.60 -0.29 -2.29
CA SER A 17 0.13 -0.81 -1.13
C SER A 17 1.49 -0.14 -0.95
N GLN A 18 2.15 0.25 -2.05
CA GLN A 18 3.41 1.00 -1.98
C GLN A 18 3.20 2.40 -1.39
N ILE A 19 2.13 3.07 -1.79
CA ILE A 19 1.78 4.39 -1.26
C ILE A 19 1.51 4.28 0.24
N ALA A 20 0.71 3.29 0.65
CA ALA A 20 0.37 3.09 2.06
C ALA A 20 1.62 2.78 2.90
N GLU A 21 2.48 1.91 2.42
CA GLU A 21 3.74 1.60 3.09
C GLU A 21 4.58 2.86 3.30
N ALA A 22 4.72 3.68 2.26
CA ALA A 22 5.55 4.87 2.31
C ALA A 22 5.02 5.90 3.32
N PHE A 23 3.71 6.14 3.33
CA PHE A 23 3.12 7.10 4.28
C PHE A 23 3.19 6.60 5.72
N LEU A 24 2.92 5.33 5.97
CA LEU A 24 2.99 4.84 7.34
C LEU A 24 4.42 4.88 7.87
N LYS A 25 5.41 4.55 7.04
CA LYS A 25 6.82 4.69 7.42
C LYS A 25 7.17 6.13 7.76
N ARG A 26 6.69 7.08 6.97
CA ARG A 26 6.98 8.49 7.20
C ARG A 26 6.32 9.02 8.48
N LEU A 27 5.06 8.64 8.69
CA LEU A 27 4.26 9.18 9.80
C LEU A 27 4.52 8.46 11.11
N ALA A 28 4.86 7.19 11.08
CA ALA A 28 4.97 6.37 12.28
C ALA A 28 6.01 5.25 12.16
N GLY A 29 7.07 5.47 11.40
CA GLY A 29 8.14 4.48 11.24
C GLY A 29 8.90 4.17 12.53
N ASP A 30 8.77 5.02 13.54
CA ASP A 30 9.31 4.78 14.86
C ASP A 30 8.49 3.79 15.69
N LYS A 31 7.22 3.58 15.31
CA LYS A 31 6.29 2.70 16.03
C LYS A 31 5.98 1.40 15.28
N PHE A 32 6.15 1.40 13.96
CA PHE A 32 5.79 0.27 13.12
C PHE A 32 6.90 -0.15 12.18
N GLU A 33 7.03 -1.45 11.99
CA GLU A 33 7.76 -2.00 10.86
C GLU A 33 6.73 -2.23 9.75
N VAL A 34 6.93 -1.62 8.59
CA VAL A 34 5.92 -1.60 7.53
C VAL A 34 6.46 -2.29 6.28
N GLU A 35 5.66 -3.17 5.74
CA GLU A 35 5.97 -3.84 4.47
C GLU A 35 4.73 -3.83 3.58
N SER A 36 4.93 -4.08 2.30
CA SER A 36 3.84 -4.23 1.34
C SER A 36 4.13 -5.37 0.40
N ALA A 37 3.07 -5.98 -0.14
CA ALA A 37 3.19 -7.11 -1.06
C ALA A 37 1.94 -7.20 -1.93
N GLY A 38 2.00 -8.03 -2.95
CA GLY A 38 0.89 -8.28 -3.84
C GLY A 38 0.66 -9.75 -4.12
N LEU A 39 -0.54 -10.05 -4.60
CA LEU A 39 -0.89 -11.41 -5.02
C LEU A 39 -0.08 -11.79 -6.26
N GLU A 40 0.03 -10.86 -7.22
CA GLU A 40 0.79 -11.04 -8.46
C GLU A 40 1.69 -9.81 -8.66
N PRO A 41 2.94 -9.84 -8.15
CA PRO A 41 3.81 -8.67 -8.26
C PRO A 41 4.01 -8.24 -9.72
N GLY A 42 3.73 -6.97 -9.99
CA GLY A 42 3.93 -6.37 -11.30
C GLY A 42 5.13 -5.43 -11.30
N LYS A 43 5.05 -4.39 -12.12
CA LYS A 43 6.05 -3.34 -12.14
C LYS A 43 5.56 -2.16 -11.31
N LEU A 44 6.48 -1.51 -10.61
CA LEU A 44 6.18 -0.29 -9.88
C LEU A 44 5.67 0.77 -10.87
N ASN A 45 4.52 1.36 -10.57
CA ASN A 45 3.88 2.31 -11.46
C ASN A 45 4.68 3.62 -11.50
N PRO A 46 5.23 4.03 -12.66
CA PRO A 46 6.07 5.24 -12.72
C PRO A 46 5.33 6.54 -12.39
N ILE A 47 4.02 6.59 -12.66
CA ILE A 47 3.22 7.77 -12.31
C ILE A 47 3.09 7.87 -10.79
N VAL A 48 2.97 6.73 -10.11
CA VAL A 48 2.93 6.70 -8.65
C VAL A 48 4.26 7.18 -8.06
N VAL A 49 5.38 6.79 -8.66
CA VAL A 49 6.70 7.30 -8.25
C VAL A 49 6.72 8.83 -8.33
N GLU A 50 6.19 9.38 -9.43
CA GLU A 50 6.16 10.83 -9.65
C GLU A 50 5.28 11.54 -8.62
N VAL A 51 4.05 11.05 -8.36
CA VAL A 51 3.16 11.72 -7.40
C VAL A 51 3.66 11.59 -5.96
N MET A 52 4.43 10.55 -5.64
CA MET A 52 5.03 10.43 -4.31
C MET A 52 6.20 11.40 -4.15
N LYS A 53 6.97 11.67 -5.20
CA LYS A 53 8.02 12.69 -5.16
C LYS A 53 7.45 14.08 -4.85
N GLU A 54 6.24 14.36 -5.30
CA GLU A 54 5.58 15.64 -5.04
C GLU A 54 5.42 15.93 -3.55
N VAL A 55 5.33 14.89 -2.74
CA VAL A 55 5.20 15.02 -1.28
C VAL A 55 6.49 14.66 -0.55
N GLY A 56 7.60 14.61 -1.29
CA GLY A 56 8.93 14.41 -0.71
C GLY A 56 9.29 12.97 -0.41
N ILE A 57 8.60 12.01 -1.01
CA ILE A 57 8.86 10.59 -0.79
C ILE A 57 9.34 9.95 -2.10
N ASP A 58 10.55 9.39 -2.08
CA ASP A 58 11.10 8.70 -3.25
C ASP A 58 10.94 7.19 -3.09
N ILE A 59 10.07 6.59 -3.91
CA ILE A 59 9.88 5.15 -3.94
C ILE A 59 10.47 4.51 -5.20
N SER A 60 11.25 5.26 -5.98
CA SER A 60 11.77 4.81 -7.28
C SER A 60 12.62 3.54 -7.18
N GLN A 61 13.23 3.28 -6.04
CA GLN A 61 14.07 2.10 -5.84
C GLN A 61 13.32 0.94 -5.17
N ASN A 62 12.04 1.12 -4.87
CA ASN A 62 11.25 0.06 -4.28
C ASN A 62 10.98 -1.04 -5.30
N LYS A 63 10.87 -2.26 -4.80
CA LYS A 63 10.55 -3.43 -5.63
C LYS A 63 9.15 -3.92 -5.31
N THR A 64 8.49 -4.50 -6.29
CA THR A 64 7.25 -5.23 -6.04
C THR A 64 7.58 -6.58 -5.42
N LYS A 65 6.74 -7.02 -4.50
CA LYS A 65 7.01 -8.22 -3.69
C LYS A 65 5.79 -9.12 -3.67
N SER A 66 6.02 -10.41 -3.52
CA SER A 66 4.95 -11.42 -3.47
C SER A 66 4.54 -11.71 -2.03
N VAL A 67 3.23 -11.67 -1.77
CA VAL A 67 2.68 -12.06 -0.48
C VAL A 67 3.01 -13.52 -0.16
N PHE A 68 3.11 -14.37 -1.19
CA PHE A 68 3.44 -15.79 -1.01
C PHE A 68 4.88 -15.99 -0.53
N ASP A 69 5.80 -15.13 -0.98
CA ASP A 69 7.19 -15.19 -0.51
C ASP A 69 7.27 -14.88 0.97
N PHE A 70 6.53 -13.87 1.43
CA PHE A 70 6.49 -13.53 2.85
C PHE A 70 5.90 -14.66 3.68
N TYR A 71 4.84 -15.29 3.17
CA TYR A 71 4.22 -16.42 3.83
C TYR A 71 5.20 -17.60 3.95
N LYS A 72 5.92 -17.92 2.88
CA LYS A 72 6.91 -19.02 2.87
C LYS A 72 8.06 -18.76 3.83
N GLN A 73 8.42 -17.50 4.04
CA GLN A 73 9.48 -17.09 4.96
C GLN A 73 9.03 -17.11 6.42
N GLY A 74 7.77 -17.44 6.69
CA GLY A 74 7.24 -17.47 8.04
C GLY A 74 7.02 -16.10 8.67
N GLN A 75 6.91 -15.05 7.85
CA GLN A 75 6.67 -13.71 8.33
C GLN A 75 5.32 -13.60 9.03
N GLN A 76 5.29 -12.88 10.14
CA GLN A 76 4.05 -12.65 10.89
C GLN A 76 3.86 -11.15 11.10
N TYR A 77 2.59 -10.73 11.13
CA TYR A 77 2.26 -9.31 11.22
C TYR A 77 1.19 -9.10 12.29
N ASP A 78 1.27 -7.96 12.98
CA ASP A 78 0.24 -7.56 13.94
C ASP A 78 -1.00 -7.03 13.24
N TYR A 79 -0.81 -6.40 12.09
CA TYR A 79 -1.91 -5.89 11.25
C TYR A 79 -1.67 -6.29 9.79
N VAL A 80 -2.69 -6.82 9.16
CA VAL A 80 -2.69 -7.09 7.73
C VAL A 80 -3.80 -6.25 7.11
N ILE A 81 -3.43 -5.30 6.27
CA ILE A 81 -4.37 -4.33 5.70
C ILE A 81 -4.42 -4.50 4.20
N THR A 82 -5.56 -4.95 3.68
CA THR A 82 -5.76 -5.01 2.23
C THR A 82 -6.25 -3.66 1.75
N VAL A 83 -5.68 -3.18 0.65
CA VAL A 83 -6.01 -1.87 0.07
C VAL A 83 -6.57 -2.01 -1.34
N CYS A 84 -7.19 -3.15 -1.62
CA CYS A 84 -7.80 -3.44 -2.91
C CYS A 84 -9.15 -2.74 -3.05
N ASP A 85 -9.53 -2.47 -4.30
CA ASP A 85 -10.87 -1.98 -4.62
C ASP A 85 -11.91 -3.07 -4.30
N GLU A 86 -13.12 -2.65 -3.88
CA GLU A 86 -14.20 -3.58 -3.55
C GLU A 86 -14.56 -4.51 -4.71
N SER A 87 -14.49 -4.01 -5.95
CA SER A 87 -14.77 -4.82 -7.14
C SER A 87 -13.77 -5.96 -7.30
N GLN A 88 -12.62 -5.88 -6.65
CA GLN A 88 -11.58 -6.89 -6.70
C GLN A 88 -11.42 -7.62 -5.37
N SER A 89 -12.33 -7.42 -4.42
CA SER A 89 -12.20 -7.99 -3.09
C SER A 89 -12.07 -9.52 -3.10
N GLY A 90 -12.71 -10.19 -4.06
CA GLY A 90 -12.60 -11.64 -4.21
C GLY A 90 -11.22 -12.11 -4.64
N ALA A 91 -10.40 -11.21 -5.21
CA ALA A 91 -9.03 -11.51 -5.62
C ALA A 91 -8.00 -11.06 -4.59
N CYS A 92 -8.40 -10.36 -3.54
CA CYS A 92 -7.47 -9.92 -2.49
C CYS A 92 -7.00 -11.10 -1.66
N PRO A 93 -5.68 -11.28 -1.53
CA PRO A 93 -5.17 -12.41 -0.76
C PRO A 93 -5.43 -12.26 0.74
N VAL A 94 -5.62 -13.37 1.41
CA VAL A 94 -5.71 -13.41 2.87
C VAL A 94 -4.38 -13.94 3.38
N PHE A 95 -3.67 -13.12 4.16
CA PHE A 95 -2.42 -13.55 4.77
C PHE A 95 -2.75 -14.26 6.09
N PRO A 96 -2.38 -15.54 6.23
CA PRO A 96 -2.71 -16.30 7.44
C PRO A 96 -1.89 -15.80 8.64
N GLY A 97 -2.46 -15.91 9.82
CA GLY A 97 -1.80 -15.53 11.06
C GLY A 97 -2.78 -15.00 12.09
N LYS A 98 -2.24 -14.59 13.23
CA LYS A 98 -3.03 -14.12 14.37
C LYS A 98 -3.29 -12.61 14.37
N GLY A 99 -2.70 -11.89 13.44
CA GLY A 99 -2.82 -10.44 13.38
C GLY A 99 -4.22 -9.96 13.06
N GLU A 100 -4.48 -8.71 13.38
CA GLU A 100 -5.74 -8.07 13.05
C GLU A 100 -5.80 -7.81 11.55
N ARG A 101 -6.94 -8.13 10.93
CA ARG A 101 -7.14 -7.92 9.50
C ARG A 101 -8.06 -6.75 9.26
N LEU A 102 -7.62 -5.83 8.41
CA LEU A 102 -8.37 -4.64 8.03
C LEU A 102 -8.49 -4.61 6.52
N HIS A 103 -9.54 -3.96 6.03
CA HIS A 103 -9.72 -3.76 4.59
C HIS A 103 -10.05 -2.30 4.35
N TRP A 104 -9.20 -1.63 3.56
CA TRP A 104 -9.40 -0.25 3.14
C TRP A 104 -9.50 -0.23 1.62
N SER A 105 -10.65 0.20 1.10
CA SER A 105 -10.89 0.18 -0.35
C SER A 105 -10.43 1.49 -0.98
N PHE A 106 -9.59 1.38 -2.01
CA PHE A 106 -9.15 2.54 -2.81
C PHE A 106 -9.24 2.18 -4.29
N PRO A 107 -9.55 3.15 -5.18
CA PRO A 107 -9.58 2.88 -6.62
C PRO A 107 -8.24 2.38 -7.13
N ASP A 108 -8.28 1.45 -8.10
CA ASP A 108 -7.07 0.91 -8.70
C ASP A 108 -6.51 1.89 -9.73
N PRO A 109 -5.32 2.47 -9.50
CA PRO A 109 -4.73 3.43 -10.44
C PRO A 109 -4.43 2.84 -11.82
N SER A 110 -4.21 1.55 -11.93
CA SER A 110 -3.89 0.91 -13.21
C SER A 110 -5.07 0.93 -14.19
N GLY A 111 -6.29 1.13 -13.68
CA GLY A 111 -7.49 1.21 -14.50
C GLY A 111 -7.83 2.62 -14.99
N PHE A 112 -7.05 3.62 -14.61
CA PHE A 112 -7.34 4.99 -15.00
C PHE A 112 -6.98 5.23 -16.47
N GLU A 113 -7.87 5.93 -17.16
CA GLU A 113 -7.73 6.27 -18.58
C GLU A 113 -7.61 7.78 -18.75
N GLY A 114 -7.19 8.20 -19.94
CA GLY A 114 -7.06 9.60 -20.28
C GLY A 114 -5.61 10.01 -20.56
N THR A 115 -5.37 11.32 -20.55
CA THR A 115 -4.02 11.85 -20.75
C THR A 115 -3.13 11.58 -19.54
N GLN A 116 -1.83 11.83 -19.70
CA GLN A 116 -0.88 11.75 -18.59
C GLN A 116 -1.31 12.64 -17.43
N GLU A 117 -1.76 13.88 -17.75
CA GLU A 117 -2.23 14.82 -16.72
C GLU A 117 -3.48 14.32 -16.01
N ASP A 118 -4.42 13.70 -16.74
CA ASP A 118 -5.62 13.12 -16.14
C ASP A 118 -5.24 12.01 -15.16
N LYS A 119 -4.31 11.15 -15.55
CA LYS A 119 -3.84 10.06 -14.71
C LYS A 119 -3.13 10.58 -13.47
N LEU A 120 -2.27 11.58 -13.62
CA LEU A 120 -1.58 12.22 -12.50
C LEU A 120 -2.58 12.77 -11.49
N LYS A 121 -3.59 13.48 -11.98
CA LYS A 121 -4.61 14.07 -11.12
C LYS A 121 -5.36 13.02 -10.33
N LYS A 122 -5.79 11.95 -10.98
CA LYS A 122 -6.55 10.87 -10.33
C LYS A 122 -5.69 10.11 -9.33
N ILE A 123 -4.43 9.88 -9.65
CA ILE A 123 -3.51 9.18 -8.74
C ILE A 123 -3.16 10.05 -7.54
N ARG A 124 -3.07 11.38 -7.72
CA ARG A 124 -2.93 12.30 -6.58
C ARG A 124 -4.11 12.19 -5.63
N GLU A 125 -5.31 12.05 -6.17
CA GLU A 125 -6.51 11.87 -5.34
C GLU A 125 -6.44 10.57 -4.53
N VAL A 126 -6.03 9.47 -5.16
CA VAL A 126 -5.83 8.19 -4.47
C VAL A 126 -4.75 8.33 -3.39
N ARG A 127 -3.62 8.94 -3.73
CA ARG A 127 -2.54 9.22 -2.76
C ARG A 127 -3.07 9.97 -1.54
N ASN A 128 -3.84 11.02 -1.78
CA ASN A 128 -4.38 11.85 -0.69
C ASN A 128 -5.40 11.07 0.14
N GLN A 129 -6.20 10.22 -0.47
CA GLN A 129 -7.15 9.35 0.25
C GLN A 129 -6.41 8.36 1.16
N ILE A 130 -5.34 7.76 0.66
CA ILE A 130 -4.53 6.81 1.43
C ILE A 130 -3.87 7.52 2.60
N GLU A 131 -3.30 8.68 2.36
CA GLU A 131 -2.68 9.49 3.43
C GLU A 131 -3.69 9.83 4.52
N ALA A 132 -4.87 10.30 4.13
CA ALA A 132 -5.91 10.67 5.07
C ALA A 132 -6.37 9.46 5.89
N LYS A 133 -6.51 8.30 5.26
CA LYS A 133 -6.91 7.07 5.95
C LYS A 133 -5.87 6.64 6.97
N ILE A 134 -4.60 6.74 6.64
CA ILE A 134 -3.52 6.38 7.57
C ILE A 134 -3.50 7.33 8.75
N LYS A 135 -3.63 8.63 8.51
CA LYS A 135 -3.70 9.62 9.59
C LYS A 135 -4.88 9.37 10.52
N ASP A 136 -6.04 9.04 9.94
CA ASP A 136 -7.24 8.70 10.72
C ASP A 136 -7.00 7.47 11.58
N TRP A 137 -6.41 6.43 11.01
CA TRP A 137 -6.10 5.20 11.75
C TRP A 137 -5.11 5.46 12.88
N LEU A 138 -4.14 6.35 12.68
CA LEU A 138 -3.17 6.74 13.70
C LEU A 138 -3.71 7.78 14.69
N ASN A 139 -4.92 8.29 14.50
CA ASN A 139 -5.52 9.39 15.27
C ASN A 139 -4.70 10.68 15.20
N LEU A 140 -4.14 10.98 14.05
CA LEU A 140 -3.39 12.22 13.83
C LEU A 140 -4.33 13.33 13.33
N PRO A 141 -4.09 14.61 13.74
CA PRO A 141 -4.87 15.73 13.25
C PRO A 141 -4.63 16.03 11.76
#